data_54cb41faaa33ca99c89afe30662a4066
#
_entry.id   54cb41faaa33ca99c89afe30662a4066
#
_cell.length_a   1.000
_cell.length_b   1.000
_cell.length_c   1.000
_cell.angle_alpha   90.00
_cell.angle_beta   90.00
_cell.angle_gamma   90.00
#
_symmetry.space_group_name_H-M   'P 1'
#
loop_
_entity.id
_entity.type
_entity.pdbx_description
1 polymer ?
#
loop_
_entity_poly.entity_id
_entity_poly.type
_entity_poly.pdbx_seq_one_letter_code
_entity_poly.pdbx_strand_id
1 'polypeptide(L)'
;MTGKTLAREYLCSVVRSALLSEPLSDIPEGTDTVFLVKLAYRNSVQVILYLAFKDKPGALPQEYMSKLERSYKAAILRESAQQNELNFIRKAFAENNIDFMCLKGAHLKALYPVPEMRFMVDMDILVKKEDVLRAEKLLTERGFSREMNNGKDIVLINPPFLTVELHNMLFIESDSRHDYFTDVWKRAVKCGEHEYKMTDNDLYIYVMAHLAEHYKDGGACFRPTMDIFMLNRLKSEELDFTYIGGEFEKIGLARFAENIKKVGDIWFGDAKDDKALFVMQQYIVLGPPIQNAGAVAENMESTRFSAFMRMAFPPLKVMVKNYPVLKRLPFLLPFYWFVRLVKKGGRAKNKSKELGALTDKNKKLMNDIFKSSGL
;
A
#
# COMPACT_ATOMS: atom_id res chain seq x y z
N MET A 1 21.23 -22.73 -10.21
CA MET A 1 20.18 -21.69 -10.03
C MET A 1 19.73 -21.16 -11.38
N THR A 2 18.46 -20.76 -11.55
CA THR A 2 18.05 -20.09 -12.78
C THR A 2 18.44 -18.61 -12.74
N GLY A 3 18.65 -17.98 -13.92
CA GLY A 3 18.98 -16.55 -13.99
C GLY A 3 17.93 -15.64 -13.31
N LYS A 4 16.67 -16.06 -13.27
CA LYS A 4 15.58 -15.37 -12.55
C LYS A 4 15.69 -15.50 -11.03
N THR A 5 16.15 -16.66 -10.55
CA THR A 5 16.42 -16.85 -9.11
C THR A 5 17.56 -15.96 -8.66
N LEU A 6 18.67 -15.93 -9.43
CA LEU A 6 19.79 -15.01 -9.19
C LEU A 6 19.36 -13.56 -9.19
N ALA A 7 18.54 -13.14 -10.15
CA ALA A 7 18.02 -11.77 -10.22
C ALA A 7 17.18 -11.37 -9.00
N ARG A 8 16.38 -12.30 -8.44
CA ARG A 8 15.60 -12.04 -7.23
C ARG A 8 16.50 -11.85 -6.01
N GLU A 9 17.43 -12.79 -5.79
CA GLU A 9 18.35 -12.74 -4.66
C GLU A 9 19.26 -11.49 -4.75
N TYR A 10 19.74 -11.18 -5.95
CA TYR A 10 20.55 -10.01 -6.16
C TYR A 10 19.77 -8.70 -5.94
N LEU A 11 18.47 -8.65 -6.26
CA LEU A 11 17.65 -7.48 -5.95
C LEU A 11 17.57 -7.23 -4.43
N CYS A 12 17.49 -8.27 -3.61
CA CYS A 12 17.55 -8.12 -2.14
C CYS A 12 18.90 -7.52 -1.71
N SER A 13 20.01 -8.00 -2.29
CA SER A 13 21.36 -7.45 -2.02
C SER A 13 21.50 -5.99 -2.45
N VAL A 14 20.91 -5.60 -3.59
CA VAL A 14 20.87 -4.20 -4.07
C VAL A 14 20.11 -3.32 -3.08
N VAL A 15 18.95 -3.78 -2.63
CA VAL A 15 18.13 -3.02 -1.68
C VAL A 15 18.84 -2.92 -0.33
N ARG A 16 19.38 -4.02 0.20
CA ARG A 16 20.17 -4.03 1.44
C ARG A 16 21.32 -3.03 1.37
N SER A 17 22.16 -3.13 0.34
CA SER A 17 23.30 -2.22 0.13
C SER A 17 22.88 -0.75 0.18
N ALA A 18 21.77 -0.41 -0.48
CA ALA A 18 21.24 0.94 -0.51
C ALA A 18 20.69 1.41 0.85
N LEU A 19 19.95 0.56 1.56
CA LEU A 19 19.36 0.89 2.87
C LEU A 19 20.43 1.05 3.96
N LEU A 20 21.49 0.24 3.90
CA LEU A 20 22.54 0.19 4.91
C LEU A 20 23.78 1.00 4.54
N SER A 21 23.80 1.60 3.32
CA SER A 21 24.99 2.27 2.76
C SER A 21 26.21 1.34 2.71
N GLU A 22 26.01 0.06 2.43
CA GLU A 22 27.04 -0.96 2.30
C GLU A 22 27.52 -1.09 0.84
N PRO A 23 28.77 -1.53 0.60
CA PRO A 23 29.24 -1.82 -0.75
C PRO A 23 28.38 -2.90 -1.43
N LEU A 24 28.03 -2.67 -2.70
CA LEU A 24 27.30 -3.64 -3.51
C LEU A 24 28.29 -4.49 -4.33
N SER A 25 28.19 -5.81 -4.22
CA SER A 25 28.90 -6.77 -5.07
C SER A 25 28.49 -6.64 -6.54
N ASP A 26 29.30 -7.19 -7.45
CA ASP A 26 28.95 -7.25 -8.86
C ASP A 26 27.79 -8.18 -9.13
N ILE A 27 27.14 -7.99 -10.28
CA ILE A 27 26.03 -8.84 -10.70
C ILE A 27 26.55 -10.27 -10.90
N PRO A 28 25.99 -11.29 -10.21
CA PRO A 28 26.40 -12.68 -10.39
C PRO A 28 26.27 -13.11 -11.86
N GLU A 29 27.25 -13.87 -12.34
CA GLU A 29 27.21 -14.41 -13.69
C GLU A 29 25.94 -15.26 -13.92
N GLY A 30 25.33 -15.13 -15.10
CA GLY A 30 24.09 -15.82 -15.45
C GLY A 30 22.82 -15.16 -14.91
N THR A 31 22.90 -14.01 -14.23
CA THR A 31 21.72 -13.26 -13.77
C THR A 31 20.91 -12.72 -14.95
N ASP A 32 19.58 -12.95 -14.94
CA ASP A 32 18.64 -12.33 -15.88
C ASP A 32 18.46 -10.84 -15.51
N THR A 33 19.27 -9.96 -16.12
CA THR A 33 19.23 -8.51 -15.85
C THR A 33 17.94 -7.84 -16.30
N VAL A 34 17.29 -8.36 -17.35
CA VAL A 34 15.98 -7.88 -17.82
C VAL A 34 14.92 -8.17 -16.77
N PHE A 35 14.95 -9.36 -16.20
CA PHE A 35 14.04 -9.75 -15.14
C PHE A 35 14.33 -8.98 -13.84
N LEU A 36 15.60 -8.71 -13.52
CA LEU A 36 16.00 -7.86 -12.39
C LEU A 36 15.33 -6.49 -12.45
N VAL A 37 15.41 -5.82 -13.62
CA VAL A 37 14.76 -4.51 -13.81
C VAL A 37 13.25 -4.60 -13.69
N LYS A 38 12.63 -5.63 -14.26
CA LYS A 38 11.17 -5.87 -14.12
C LYS A 38 10.76 -6.06 -12.66
N LEU A 39 11.54 -6.80 -11.88
CA LEU A 39 11.31 -6.98 -10.44
C LEU A 39 11.44 -5.67 -9.68
N ALA A 40 12.43 -4.84 -10.01
CA ALA A 40 12.61 -3.54 -9.36
C ALA A 40 11.39 -2.63 -9.58
N TYR A 41 10.86 -2.57 -10.80
CA TYR A 41 9.62 -1.81 -11.07
C TYR A 41 8.41 -2.40 -10.34
N ARG A 42 8.27 -3.73 -10.35
CA ARG A 42 7.18 -4.40 -9.65
C ARG A 42 7.17 -4.10 -8.16
N ASN A 43 8.34 -4.03 -7.56
CA ASN A 43 8.51 -3.84 -6.12
C ASN A 43 8.71 -2.37 -5.72
N SER A 44 8.55 -1.43 -6.67
CA SER A 44 8.71 0.01 -6.46
C SER A 44 10.10 0.43 -5.94
N VAL A 45 11.15 -0.32 -6.32
CA VAL A 45 12.56 -0.09 -5.95
C VAL A 45 13.45 0.26 -7.16
N GLN A 46 12.85 0.69 -8.26
CA GLN A 46 13.57 1.08 -9.49
C GLN A 46 14.55 2.25 -9.27
N VAL A 47 14.24 3.15 -8.34
CA VAL A 47 15.14 4.26 -7.97
C VAL A 47 16.37 3.73 -7.23
N ILE A 48 16.18 2.78 -6.32
CA ILE A 48 17.28 2.11 -5.62
C ILE A 48 18.20 1.41 -6.63
N LEU A 49 17.61 0.68 -7.59
CA LEU A 49 18.38 0.01 -8.64
C LEU A 49 19.16 1.03 -9.49
N TYR A 50 18.58 2.18 -9.85
CA TYR A 50 19.31 3.24 -10.55
C TYR A 50 20.50 3.74 -9.75
N LEU A 51 20.30 4.10 -8.49
CA LEU A 51 21.34 4.65 -7.62
C LEU A 51 22.50 3.66 -7.42
N ALA A 52 22.21 2.36 -7.40
CA ALA A 52 23.21 1.30 -7.27
C ALA A 52 24.11 1.14 -8.53
N PHE A 53 23.59 1.52 -9.72
CA PHE A 53 24.25 1.28 -10.99
C PHE A 53 24.62 2.54 -11.80
N LYS A 54 24.22 3.73 -11.37
CA LYS A 54 24.48 4.98 -12.12
C LYS A 54 25.96 5.23 -12.42
N ASP A 55 26.83 4.76 -11.53
CA ASP A 55 28.29 4.93 -11.64
C ASP A 55 28.99 3.63 -12.11
N LYS A 56 28.24 2.62 -12.61
CA LYS A 56 28.75 1.34 -13.13
C LYS A 56 28.36 1.15 -14.61
N PRO A 57 29.05 1.81 -15.56
CA PRO A 57 28.72 1.72 -16.98
C PRO A 57 28.81 0.27 -17.48
N GLY A 58 27.84 -0.15 -18.29
CA GLY A 58 27.82 -1.49 -18.87
C GLY A 58 27.26 -2.61 -17.94
N ALA A 59 27.01 -2.35 -16.66
CA ALA A 59 26.44 -3.34 -15.74
C ALA A 59 25.01 -3.76 -16.12
N LEU A 60 24.22 -2.84 -16.66
CA LEU A 60 22.90 -3.11 -17.22
C LEU A 60 22.83 -2.61 -18.67
N PRO A 61 21.98 -3.19 -19.55
CA PRO A 61 21.77 -2.67 -20.90
C PRO A 61 21.37 -1.19 -20.88
N GLN A 62 21.91 -0.39 -21.82
CA GLN A 62 21.74 1.06 -21.86
C GLN A 62 20.27 1.51 -21.88
N GLU A 63 19.42 0.75 -22.60
CA GLU A 63 17.97 1.02 -22.64
C GLU A 63 17.34 1.03 -21.23
N TYR A 64 17.71 0.04 -20.41
CA TYR A 64 17.20 -0.07 -19.04
C TYR A 64 17.78 1.00 -18.13
N MET A 65 19.07 1.32 -18.26
CA MET A 65 19.68 2.43 -17.52
C MET A 65 19.00 3.75 -17.83
N SER A 66 18.73 4.06 -19.10
CA SER A 66 18.00 5.28 -19.49
C SER A 66 16.58 5.31 -18.95
N LYS A 67 15.90 4.15 -18.83
CA LYS A 67 14.56 4.04 -18.24
C LYS A 67 14.61 4.28 -16.73
N LEU A 68 15.57 3.68 -16.03
CA LEU A 68 15.78 3.86 -14.60
C LEU A 68 16.12 5.31 -14.25
N GLU A 69 16.98 5.97 -15.06
CA GLU A 69 17.32 7.38 -14.91
C GLU A 69 16.10 8.29 -15.02
N ARG A 70 15.23 8.05 -16.02
CA ARG A 70 13.97 8.80 -16.15
C ARG A 70 13.09 8.62 -14.92
N SER A 71 13.02 7.40 -14.35
CA SER A 71 12.27 7.13 -13.14
C SER A 71 12.84 7.87 -11.92
N TYR A 72 14.16 7.96 -11.80
CA TYR A 72 14.82 8.71 -10.74
C TYR A 72 14.55 10.22 -10.87
N LYS A 73 14.72 10.80 -12.07
CA LYS A 73 14.40 12.22 -12.32
C LYS A 73 12.94 12.55 -12.00
N ALA A 74 12.02 11.66 -12.38
CA ALA A 74 10.58 11.81 -12.06
C ALA A 74 10.32 11.68 -10.54
N ALA A 75 11.08 10.85 -9.82
CA ALA A 75 10.97 10.72 -8.37
C ALA A 75 11.41 12.01 -7.65
N ILE A 76 12.50 12.65 -8.08
CA ILE A 76 12.94 13.95 -7.54
C ILE A 76 11.86 15.02 -7.73
N LEU A 77 11.33 15.14 -8.95
CA LEU A 77 10.28 16.14 -9.25
C LEU A 77 9.01 15.88 -8.43
N ARG A 78 8.62 14.61 -8.29
CA ARG A 78 7.47 14.23 -7.47
C ARG A 78 7.69 14.55 -6.01
N GLU A 79 8.87 14.24 -5.47
CA GLU A 79 9.21 14.53 -4.07
C GLU A 79 9.08 16.04 -3.78
N SER A 80 9.70 16.88 -4.63
CA SER A 80 9.59 18.33 -4.51
C SER A 80 8.13 18.82 -4.59
N ALA A 81 7.34 18.29 -5.51
CA ALA A 81 5.93 18.65 -5.65
C ALA A 81 5.12 18.23 -4.42
N GLN A 82 5.34 17.02 -3.89
CA GLN A 82 4.65 16.51 -2.70
C GLN A 82 5.01 17.32 -1.44
N GLN A 83 6.27 17.71 -1.25
CA GLN A 83 6.69 18.54 -0.12
C GLN A 83 6.05 19.94 -0.17
N ASN A 84 6.03 20.56 -1.35
CA ASN A 84 5.37 21.86 -1.55
C ASN A 84 3.87 21.78 -1.25
N GLU A 85 3.22 20.70 -1.68
CA GLU A 85 1.79 20.50 -1.45
C GLU A 85 1.48 20.19 0.02
N LEU A 86 2.29 19.40 0.71
CA LEU A 86 2.15 19.18 2.16
C LEU A 86 2.28 20.50 2.93
N ASN A 87 3.18 21.39 2.54
CA ASN A 87 3.31 22.70 3.17
C ASN A 87 2.07 23.57 2.94
N PHE A 88 1.48 23.52 1.73
CA PHE A 88 0.19 24.18 1.46
C PHE A 88 -0.91 23.60 2.34
N ILE A 89 -1.03 22.27 2.42
CA ILE A 89 -2.06 21.58 3.21
C ILE A 89 -1.94 21.97 4.69
N ARG A 90 -0.73 21.95 5.26
CA ARG A 90 -0.48 22.38 6.65
C ARG A 90 -1.03 23.78 6.91
N LYS A 91 -0.71 24.73 6.04
CA LYS A 91 -1.17 26.11 6.16
C LYS A 91 -2.68 26.22 5.98
N ALA A 92 -3.22 25.68 4.89
CA ALA A 92 -4.63 25.78 4.56
C ALA A 92 -5.53 25.13 5.60
N PHE A 93 -5.12 23.96 6.13
CA PHE A 93 -5.90 23.24 7.15
C PHE A 93 -5.84 23.95 8.50
N ALA A 94 -4.67 24.50 8.90
CA ALA A 94 -4.56 25.31 10.11
C ALA A 94 -5.45 26.58 10.03
N GLU A 95 -5.38 27.35 8.94
CA GLU A 95 -6.21 28.55 8.74
C GLU A 95 -7.72 28.26 8.74
N ASN A 96 -8.12 27.02 8.45
CA ASN A 96 -9.52 26.59 8.43
C ASN A 96 -9.91 25.72 9.65
N ASN A 97 -9.08 25.62 10.67
CA ASN A 97 -9.31 24.81 11.88
C ASN A 97 -9.69 23.35 11.54
N ILE A 98 -8.93 22.73 10.63
CA ILE A 98 -9.09 21.33 10.23
C ILE A 98 -7.96 20.50 10.86
N ASP A 99 -8.30 19.65 11.83
CA ASP A 99 -7.36 18.71 12.40
C ASP A 99 -7.05 17.62 11.38
N PHE A 100 -5.75 17.36 11.16
CA PHE A 100 -5.31 16.36 10.20
C PHE A 100 -4.08 15.60 10.69
N MET A 101 -3.84 14.45 10.05
CA MET A 101 -2.70 13.59 10.32
C MET A 101 -2.16 13.07 8.98
N CYS A 102 -0.89 13.39 8.68
CA CYS A 102 -0.19 12.73 7.58
C CYS A 102 0.11 11.28 7.98
N LEU A 103 -0.22 10.34 7.09
CA LEU A 103 -0.01 8.92 7.32
C LEU A 103 1.30 8.44 6.66
N LYS A 104 1.77 7.28 7.07
CA LYS A 104 2.88 6.50 6.42
C LYS A 104 3.98 7.34 5.74
N GLY A 105 3.78 7.64 4.46
CA GLY A 105 4.80 8.14 3.54
C GLY A 105 5.52 9.39 3.99
N ALA A 106 4.80 10.36 4.52
CA ALA A 106 5.37 11.62 4.98
C ALA A 106 6.37 11.43 6.14
N HIS A 107 6.13 10.43 7.00
CA HIS A 107 7.01 10.13 8.14
C HIS A 107 8.10 9.11 7.79
N LEU A 108 7.76 8.10 7.00
CA LEU A 108 8.68 6.98 6.74
C LEU A 108 9.81 7.33 5.77
N LYS A 109 9.64 8.31 4.89
CA LYS A 109 10.70 8.75 3.96
C LYS A 109 11.96 9.24 4.69
N ALA A 110 11.81 9.86 5.85
CA ALA A 110 12.93 10.34 6.67
C ALA A 110 13.82 9.21 7.22
N LEU A 111 13.36 7.96 7.18
CA LEU A 111 14.14 6.80 7.60
C LEU A 111 15.09 6.29 6.51
N TYR A 112 14.99 6.79 5.28
CA TYR A 112 15.78 6.33 4.15
C TYR A 112 16.98 7.25 3.90
N PRO A 113 18.12 6.72 3.41
CA PRO A 113 19.31 7.54 3.11
C PRO A 113 19.02 8.71 2.17
N VAL A 114 18.13 8.52 1.19
CA VAL A 114 17.55 9.60 0.37
C VAL A 114 16.04 9.36 0.21
N PRO A 115 15.20 10.40 0.28
CA PRO A 115 13.74 10.26 0.26
C PRO A 115 13.19 9.55 -0.98
N GLU A 116 13.84 9.72 -2.13
CA GLU A 116 13.43 9.12 -3.41
C GLU A 116 13.54 7.60 -3.43
N MET A 117 14.34 6.98 -2.55
CA MET A 117 14.40 5.52 -2.39
C MET A 117 13.08 4.95 -1.93
N ARG A 118 12.30 5.71 -1.15
CA ARG A 118 10.95 5.34 -0.77
C ARG A 118 9.93 5.93 -1.73
N PHE A 119 9.73 5.24 -2.84
CA PHE A 119 8.76 5.67 -3.85
C PHE A 119 7.35 5.80 -3.25
N MET A 120 6.73 6.98 -3.42
CA MET A 120 5.40 7.30 -2.94
C MET A 120 4.59 7.93 -4.08
N VAL A 121 3.43 7.35 -4.39
CA VAL A 121 2.52 7.86 -5.43
C VAL A 121 1.55 8.87 -4.82
N ASP A 122 0.98 8.54 -3.70
CA ASP A 122 -0.12 9.16 -3.00
C ASP A 122 0.33 9.75 -1.65
N MET A 123 -0.28 10.86 -1.27
CA MET A 123 -0.16 11.44 0.05
C MET A 123 -1.42 11.06 0.85
N ASP A 124 -1.24 10.12 1.79
CA ASP A 124 -2.31 9.67 2.68
C ASP A 124 -2.51 10.71 3.80
N ILE A 125 -3.69 11.30 3.91
CA ILE A 125 -4.02 12.31 4.92
C ILE A 125 -5.33 11.92 5.60
N LEU A 126 -5.28 11.69 6.92
CA LEU A 126 -6.46 11.44 7.73
C LEU A 126 -6.98 12.76 8.26
N VAL A 127 -8.29 12.99 8.11
CA VAL A 127 -9.02 14.10 8.72
C VAL A 127 -10.20 13.57 9.51
N LYS A 128 -10.76 14.38 10.42
CA LYS A 128 -12.00 14.02 11.10
C LYS A 128 -13.14 13.94 10.11
N LYS A 129 -14.09 13.02 10.36
CA LYS A 129 -15.19 12.72 9.43
C LYS A 129 -16.03 13.95 9.08
N GLU A 130 -16.25 14.84 10.05
CA GLU A 130 -16.95 16.11 9.90
C GLU A 130 -16.23 17.10 8.99
N ASP A 131 -14.91 17.04 8.89
CA ASP A 131 -14.08 17.97 8.13
C ASP A 131 -13.76 17.53 6.70
N VAL A 132 -14.09 16.30 6.32
CA VAL A 132 -13.75 15.72 5.01
C VAL A 132 -14.19 16.61 3.84
N LEU A 133 -15.43 17.11 3.87
CA LEU A 133 -15.95 17.95 2.77
C LEU A 133 -15.31 19.33 2.73
N ARG A 134 -14.90 19.87 3.88
CA ARG A 134 -14.17 21.14 3.99
C ARG A 134 -12.76 20.99 3.44
N ALA A 135 -12.07 19.92 3.85
CA ALA A 135 -10.73 19.57 3.36
C ALA A 135 -10.72 19.33 1.85
N GLU A 136 -11.69 18.54 1.34
CA GLU A 136 -11.85 18.30 -0.08
C GLU A 136 -12.07 19.59 -0.87
N LYS A 137 -12.91 20.52 -0.36
CA LYS A 137 -13.18 21.81 -1.00
C LYS A 137 -11.89 22.63 -1.16
N LEU A 138 -11.06 22.74 -0.10
CA LEU A 138 -9.78 23.44 -0.14
C LEU A 138 -8.82 22.85 -1.18
N LEU A 139 -8.72 21.52 -1.26
CA LEU A 139 -7.91 20.86 -2.26
C LEU A 139 -8.46 21.04 -3.68
N THR A 140 -9.79 21.06 -3.85
CA THR A 140 -10.40 21.33 -5.15
C THR A 140 -10.14 22.78 -5.60
N GLU A 141 -10.22 23.76 -4.71
CA GLU A 141 -9.85 25.15 -4.97
C GLU A 141 -8.36 25.31 -5.30
N ARG A 142 -7.51 24.41 -4.79
CA ARG A 142 -6.08 24.29 -5.10
C ARG A 142 -5.80 23.68 -6.48
N GLY A 143 -6.81 23.15 -7.17
CA GLY A 143 -6.70 22.57 -8.50
C GLY A 143 -6.75 21.04 -8.54
N PHE A 144 -7.05 20.38 -7.42
CA PHE A 144 -7.31 18.95 -7.43
C PHE A 144 -8.69 18.62 -7.99
N SER A 145 -8.80 17.51 -8.69
CA SER A 145 -10.06 16.93 -9.12
C SER A 145 -10.32 15.59 -8.44
N ARG A 146 -11.58 15.36 -8.06
CA ARG A 146 -11.99 14.08 -7.46
C ARG A 146 -12.00 12.99 -8.52
N GLU A 147 -11.18 11.95 -8.33
CA GLU A 147 -11.18 10.75 -9.16
C GLU A 147 -12.12 9.67 -8.60
N MET A 148 -12.10 9.45 -7.29
CA MET A 148 -12.87 8.38 -6.65
C MET A 148 -13.31 8.79 -5.25
N ASN A 149 -14.43 8.19 -4.79
CA ASN A 149 -14.85 8.16 -3.39
C ASN A 149 -15.39 6.75 -3.10
N ASN A 150 -14.70 6.01 -2.24
CA ASN A 150 -15.07 4.64 -1.84
C ASN A 150 -15.73 4.60 -0.45
N GLY A 151 -15.87 5.75 0.22
CA GLY A 151 -16.47 5.89 1.54
C GLY A 151 -15.46 5.80 2.70
N LYS A 152 -14.28 5.20 2.50
CA LYS A 152 -13.14 5.22 3.42
C LYS A 152 -12.28 6.46 3.15
N ASP A 153 -12.03 6.72 1.87
CA ASP A 153 -11.22 7.84 1.40
C ASP A 153 -11.80 8.49 0.14
N ILE A 154 -11.34 9.69 -0.15
CA ILE A 154 -11.56 10.43 -1.38
C ILE A 154 -10.21 10.56 -2.07
N VAL A 155 -10.08 10.01 -3.27
CA VAL A 155 -8.88 10.16 -4.09
C VAL A 155 -8.99 11.44 -4.91
N LEU A 156 -8.05 12.35 -4.71
CA LEU A 156 -7.93 13.64 -5.37
C LEU A 156 -6.64 13.68 -6.18
N ILE A 157 -6.71 14.10 -7.44
CA ILE A 157 -5.55 14.16 -8.34
C ILE A 157 -5.31 15.59 -8.83
N ASN A 158 -4.03 15.96 -8.91
CA ASN A 158 -3.55 17.16 -9.59
C ASN A 158 -2.29 16.79 -10.40
N PRO A 159 -2.46 16.43 -11.70
CA PRO A 159 -1.37 16.00 -12.55
C PRO A 159 -0.26 17.05 -12.66
N PRO A 160 1.01 16.63 -12.92
CA PRO A 160 1.41 15.27 -13.27
C PRO A 160 1.81 14.37 -12.09
N PHE A 161 1.96 14.90 -10.86
CA PHE A 161 2.64 14.16 -9.80
C PHE A 161 1.84 14.05 -8.49
N LEU A 162 0.75 14.79 -8.34
CA LEU A 162 0.07 14.89 -7.06
C LEU A 162 -1.19 14.02 -7.03
N THR A 163 -1.22 13.14 -6.05
CA THR A 163 -2.41 12.39 -5.62
C THR A 163 -2.52 12.53 -4.11
N VAL A 164 -3.69 12.90 -3.63
CA VAL A 164 -4.04 12.93 -2.21
C VAL A 164 -5.13 11.90 -1.96
N GLU A 165 -4.90 10.99 -1.03
CA GLU A 165 -5.95 10.14 -0.46
C GLU A 165 -6.41 10.74 0.86
N LEU A 166 -7.56 11.41 0.81
CA LEU A 166 -8.16 12.05 1.97
C LEU A 166 -9.01 11.05 2.73
N HIS A 167 -8.46 10.47 3.78
CA HIS A 167 -9.07 9.46 4.61
C HIS A 167 -9.99 10.08 5.69
N ASN A 168 -11.12 9.43 5.96
CA ASN A 168 -11.96 9.71 7.13
C ASN A 168 -11.95 8.56 8.14
N MET A 169 -11.38 7.41 7.76
CA MET A 169 -11.15 6.23 8.60
C MET A 169 -9.97 5.44 8.04
N LEU A 170 -9.27 4.71 8.88
CA LEU A 170 -8.10 3.91 8.47
C LEU A 170 -8.50 2.54 7.90
N PHE A 171 -9.56 1.93 8.45
CA PHE A 171 -10.11 0.66 8.00
C PHE A 171 -11.64 0.79 7.88
N ILE A 172 -12.25 0.08 6.92
CA ILE A 172 -13.71 0.08 6.73
C ILE A 172 -14.44 -0.67 7.85
N GLU A 173 -15.71 -0.33 8.09
CA GLU A 173 -16.54 -0.93 9.16
C GLU A 173 -16.63 -2.47 9.12
N SER A 174 -16.42 -3.10 7.97
CA SER A 174 -16.42 -4.56 7.84
C SER A 174 -15.07 -5.22 8.13
N ASP A 175 -14.01 -4.43 8.34
CA ASP A 175 -12.70 -4.95 8.73
C ASP A 175 -12.64 -5.13 10.24
N SER A 176 -12.14 -6.27 10.71
CA SER A 176 -12.00 -6.58 12.14
C SER A 176 -11.11 -5.61 12.92
N ARG A 177 -10.27 -4.85 12.21
CA ARG A 177 -9.36 -3.84 12.79
C ARG A 177 -10.00 -2.45 12.91
N HIS A 178 -11.21 -2.25 12.33
CA HIS A 178 -11.89 -0.96 12.31
C HIS A 178 -12.01 -0.35 13.70
N ASP A 179 -12.55 -1.09 14.66
CA ASP A 179 -12.82 -0.61 16.02
C ASP A 179 -11.52 -0.18 16.73
N TYR A 180 -10.45 -0.94 16.53
CA TYR A 180 -9.13 -0.62 17.09
C TYR A 180 -8.60 0.74 16.58
N PHE A 181 -8.74 1.01 15.29
CA PHE A 181 -8.23 2.23 14.66
C PHE A 181 -9.21 3.42 14.72
N THR A 182 -10.44 3.23 15.18
CA THR A 182 -11.39 4.33 15.42
C THR A 182 -10.86 5.32 16.46
N ASP A 183 -10.12 4.82 17.45
CA ASP A 183 -9.55 5.61 18.55
C ASP A 183 -8.16 6.22 18.24
N VAL A 184 -7.70 6.17 16.97
CA VAL A 184 -6.37 6.68 16.60
C VAL A 184 -6.15 8.14 17.02
N TRP A 185 -7.17 8.99 16.92
CA TRP A 185 -7.11 10.39 17.33
C TRP A 185 -6.88 10.59 18.83
N LYS A 186 -7.34 9.67 19.69
CA LYS A 186 -7.14 9.73 21.15
C LYS A 186 -5.69 9.44 21.53
N ARG A 187 -4.97 8.67 20.71
CA ARG A 187 -3.56 8.29 20.94
C ARG A 187 -2.59 9.19 20.17
N ALA A 188 -3.10 10.01 19.26
CA ALA A 188 -2.28 10.88 18.43
C ALA A 188 -1.60 11.99 19.23
N VAL A 189 -0.41 12.38 18.79
CA VAL A 189 0.40 13.45 19.39
C VAL A 189 0.30 14.68 18.50
N LYS A 190 -0.01 15.83 19.09
CA LYS A 190 -0.04 17.12 18.39
C LYS A 190 1.39 17.54 18.04
N CYS A 191 1.66 17.86 16.78
CA CYS A 191 2.97 18.26 16.27
C CYS A 191 2.97 19.58 15.49
N GLY A 192 1.80 20.17 15.27
CA GLY A 192 1.59 21.49 14.68
C GLY A 192 0.32 22.12 15.23
N GLU A 193 -0.13 23.24 14.68
CA GLU A 193 -1.32 23.96 15.15
C GLU A 193 -2.57 23.08 15.05
N HIS A 194 -2.79 22.44 13.91
CA HIS A 194 -3.85 21.47 13.63
C HIS A 194 -3.28 20.12 13.10
N GLU A 195 -1.95 19.96 13.11
CA GLU A 195 -1.29 18.74 12.67
C GLU A 195 -1.05 17.79 13.84
N TYR A 196 -1.41 16.54 13.64
CA TYR A 196 -1.20 15.43 14.56
C TYR A 196 -0.38 14.34 13.88
N LYS A 197 0.26 13.49 14.69
CA LYS A 197 0.96 12.29 14.22
C LYS A 197 0.66 11.10 15.12
N MET A 198 0.76 9.90 14.60
CA MET A 198 0.79 8.69 15.42
C MET A 198 2.05 8.68 16.28
N THR A 199 1.99 8.04 17.46
CA THR A 199 3.21 7.64 18.17
C THR A 199 4.01 6.68 17.29
N ASP A 200 5.31 6.50 17.55
CA ASP A 200 6.12 5.55 16.77
C ASP A 200 5.56 4.11 16.91
N ASN A 201 5.03 3.75 18.07
CA ASN A 201 4.36 2.47 18.28
C ASN A 201 3.09 2.32 17.45
N ASP A 202 2.19 3.32 17.48
CA ASP A 202 0.94 3.28 16.67
C ASP A 202 1.24 3.32 15.18
N LEU A 203 2.27 4.06 14.74
CA LEU A 203 2.71 4.07 13.34
C LEU A 203 3.21 2.68 12.91
N TYR A 204 3.99 2.01 13.77
CA TYR A 204 4.47 0.65 13.48
C TYR A 204 3.29 -0.33 13.34
N ILE A 205 2.33 -0.28 14.28
CA ILE A 205 1.13 -1.12 14.24
C ILE A 205 0.30 -0.82 13.00
N TYR A 206 0.13 0.45 12.65
CA TYR A 206 -0.64 0.86 11.47
C TYR A 206 0.02 0.41 10.15
N VAL A 207 1.35 0.60 10.01
CA VAL A 207 2.07 0.17 8.81
C VAL A 207 1.97 -1.34 8.62
N MET A 208 2.07 -2.11 9.70
CA MET A 208 1.90 -3.56 9.66
C MET A 208 0.48 -3.99 9.31
N ALA A 209 -0.53 -3.35 9.92
CA ALA A 209 -1.94 -3.64 9.64
C ALA A 209 -2.31 -3.31 8.20
N HIS A 210 -1.80 -2.21 7.66
CA HIS A 210 -1.98 -1.82 6.27
C HIS A 210 -1.25 -2.76 5.28
N LEU A 211 -0.05 -3.24 5.65
CA LEU A 211 0.63 -4.27 4.87
C LEU A 211 -0.19 -5.56 4.82
N ALA A 212 -0.81 -5.98 5.94
CA ALA A 212 -1.67 -7.16 5.98
C ALA A 212 -2.92 -7.00 5.07
N GLU A 213 -3.51 -5.79 4.99
CA GLU A 213 -4.59 -5.47 4.05
C GLU A 213 -4.12 -5.69 2.60
N HIS A 214 -3.03 -5.03 2.21
CA HIS A 214 -2.48 -5.18 0.86
C HIS A 214 -2.00 -6.59 0.54
N TYR A 215 -1.48 -7.31 1.52
CA TYR A 215 -1.06 -8.69 1.33
C TYR A 215 -2.26 -9.57 0.94
N LYS A 216 -3.40 -9.41 1.58
CA LYS A 216 -4.66 -10.10 1.23
C LYS A 216 -5.17 -9.70 -0.15
N ASP A 217 -5.05 -8.43 -0.52
CA ASP A 217 -5.50 -7.90 -1.80
C ASP A 217 -4.56 -8.25 -2.98
N GLY A 218 -3.45 -8.93 -2.71
CA GLY A 218 -2.48 -9.35 -3.72
C GLY A 218 -1.55 -8.23 -4.19
N GLY A 219 -1.48 -7.11 -3.47
CA GLY A 219 -0.65 -5.93 -3.77
C GLY A 219 0.64 -5.81 -2.94
N ALA A 220 1.03 -6.84 -2.17
CA ALA A 220 2.26 -6.78 -1.39
C ALA A 220 3.51 -6.62 -2.28
N CYS A 221 4.47 -5.82 -1.82
CA CYS A 221 5.77 -5.61 -2.46
C CYS A 221 6.85 -5.31 -1.41
N PHE A 222 8.10 -5.11 -1.84
CA PHE A 222 9.23 -4.84 -0.93
C PHE A 222 9.03 -3.62 -0.04
N ARG A 223 8.44 -2.54 -0.56
CA ARG A 223 8.38 -1.26 0.13
C ARG A 223 7.86 -1.34 1.58
N PRO A 224 6.68 -1.94 1.88
CA PRO A 224 6.23 -2.02 3.26
C PRO A 224 7.14 -2.88 4.15
N THR A 225 7.77 -3.94 3.61
CA THR A 225 8.75 -4.75 4.35
C THR A 225 10.02 -3.94 4.65
N MET A 226 10.46 -3.11 3.70
CA MET A 226 11.56 -2.15 3.93
C MET A 226 11.20 -1.13 5.01
N ASP A 227 9.98 -0.58 5.00
CA ASP A 227 9.51 0.36 6.01
C ASP A 227 9.58 -0.25 7.42
N ILE A 228 9.11 -1.49 7.59
CA ILE A 228 9.18 -2.23 8.86
C ILE A 228 10.62 -2.51 9.27
N PHE A 229 11.48 -2.91 8.33
CA PHE A 229 12.91 -3.13 8.60
C PHE A 229 13.60 -1.84 9.06
N MET A 230 13.36 -0.71 8.40
CA MET A 230 13.95 0.58 8.75
C MET A 230 13.42 1.10 10.09
N LEU A 231 12.15 0.93 10.40
CA LEU A 231 11.57 1.24 11.72
C LEU A 231 12.25 0.42 12.83
N ASN A 232 12.36 -0.91 12.64
CA ASN A 232 13.04 -1.77 13.61
C ASN A 232 14.50 -1.37 13.83
N ARG A 233 15.20 -0.96 12.77
CA ARG A 233 16.63 -0.62 12.83
C ARG A 233 16.89 0.75 13.46
N LEU A 234 16.10 1.76 13.06
CA LEU A 234 16.39 3.16 13.40
C LEU A 234 15.58 3.67 14.59
N LYS A 235 14.52 2.95 14.97
CA LYS A 235 13.61 3.33 16.05
C LYS A 235 13.49 2.26 17.15
N SER A 236 14.42 1.31 17.21
CA SER A 236 14.36 0.19 18.17
C SER A 236 14.33 0.65 19.63
N GLU A 237 14.94 1.78 19.95
CA GLU A 237 14.98 2.33 21.31
C GLU A 237 13.68 3.07 21.69
N GLU A 238 12.98 3.62 20.70
CA GLU A 238 11.72 4.33 20.88
C GLU A 238 10.50 3.41 20.82
N LEU A 239 10.64 2.19 20.26
CA LEU A 239 9.57 1.23 20.10
C LEU A 239 9.43 0.31 21.32
N ASP A 240 8.25 0.32 21.94
CA ASP A 240 7.87 -0.64 22.97
C ASP A 240 7.33 -1.91 22.33
N PHE A 241 8.21 -2.89 22.08
CA PHE A 241 7.84 -4.16 21.46
C PHE A 241 6.92 -5.03 22.33
N THR A 242 6.87 -4.80 23.65
CA THR A 242 5.92 -5.49 24.54
C THR A 242 4.50 -4.96 24.30
N TYR A 243 4.36 -3.63 24.26
CA TYR A 243 3.10 -2.98 23.90
C TYR A 243 2.66 -3.37 22.49
N ILE A 244 3.55 -3.20 21.48
CA ILE A 244 3.27 -3.53 20.08
C ILE A 244 2.82 -4.99 19.92
N GLY A 245 3.49 -5.93 20.58
CA GLY A 245 3.14 -7.34 20.56
C GLY A 245 1.74 -7.60 21.12
N GLY A 246 1.40 -6.99 22.26
CA GLY A 246 0.06 -7.08 22.84
C GLY A 246 -1.04 -6.48 21.93
N GLU A 247 -0.72 -5.39 21.23
CA GLU A 247 -1.66 -4.78 20.28
C GLU A 247 -1.85 -5.68 19.03
N PHE A 248 -0.78 -6.31 18.52
CA PHE A 248 -0.90 -7.27 17.42
C PHE A 248 -1.74 -8.51 17.78
N GLU A 249 -1.66 -8.98 19.03
CA GLU A 249 -2.56 -10.06 19.52
C GLU A 249 -4.02 -9.62 19.44
N LYS A 250 -4.37 -8.41 19.91
CA LYS A 250 -5.73 -7.87 19.89
C LYS A 250 -6.33 -7.76 18.48
N ILE A 251 -5.51 -7.42 17.49
CA ILE A 251 -5.96 -7.26 16.10
C ILE A 251 -5.66 -8.49 15.23
N GLY A 252 -5.22 -9.61 15.82
CA GLY A 252 -4.99 -10.87 15.13
C GLY A 252 -3.84 -10.86 14.13
N LEU A 253 -2.81 -10.03 14.33
CA LEU A 253 -1.67 -9.89 13.43
C LEU A 253 -0.33 -10.35 14.00
N ALA A 254 -0.27 -10.90 15.22
CA ALA A 254 0.98 -11.24 15.90
C ALA A 254 1.89 -12.14 15.05
N ARG A 255 1.37 -13.24 14.53
CA ARG A 255 2.14 -14.17 13.68
C ARG A 255 2.56 -13.56 12.34
N PHE A 256 1.69 -12.79 11.71
CA PHE A 256 2.01 -12.09 10.47
C PHE A 256 3.13 -11.08 10.68
N ALA A 257 3.04 -10.28 11.74
CA ALA A 257 4.04 -9.27 12.08
C ALA A 257 5.41 -9.90 12.37
N GLU A 258 5.45 -11.01 13.11
CA GLU A 258 6.67 -11.78 13.35
C GLU A 258 7.29 -12.27 12.04
N ASN A 259 6.47 -12.83 11.14
CA ASN A 259 6.93 -13.35 9.85
C ASN A 259 7.45 -12.23 8.93
N ILE A 260 6.77 -11.07 8.85
CA ILE A 260 7.25 -9.90 8.08
C ILE A 260 8.57 -9.38 8.61
N LYS A 261 8.71 -9.30 9.95
CA LYS A 261 9.98 -8.90 10.57
C LYS A 261 11.10 -9.84 10.18
N LYS A 262 10.89 -11.17 10.29
CA LYS A 262 11.87 -12.19 9.87
C LYS A 262 12.22 -12.07 8.38
N VAL A 263 11.23 -11.86 7.51
CA VAL A 263 11.48 -11.65 6.07
C VAL A 263 12.33 -10.40 5.82
N GLY A 264 12.06 -9.30 6.51
CA GLY A 264 12.89 -8.09 6.45
C GLY A 264 14.34 -8.35 6.88
N ASP A 265 14.53 -9.07 7.97
CA ASP A 265 15.86 -9.42 8.49
C ASP A 265 16.61 -10.40 7.58
N ILE A 266 15.91 -11.32 6.89
CA ILE A 266 16.48 -12.21 5.87
C ILE A 266 16.94 -11.41 4.63
N TRP A 267 16.14 -10.48 4.17
CA TRP A 267 16.43 -9.75 2.92
C TRP A 267 17.41 -8.60 3.09
N PHE A 268 17.32 -7.88 4.19
CA PHE A 268 18.03 -6.61 4.41
C PHE A 268 18.93 -6.62 5.65
N GLY A 269 18.80 -7.61 6.52
CA GLY A 269 19.63 -7.83 7.71
C GLY A 269 20.59 -9.01 7.55
N ASP A 270 20.94 -9.65 8.69
CA ASP A 270 21.92 -10.72 8.76
C ASP A 270 21.28 -12.09 9.09
N ALA A 271 19.93 -12.18 9.09
CA ALA A 271 19.24 -13.44 9.36
C ALA A 271 19.44 -14.43 8.21
N LYS A 272 19.57 -15.73 8.58
CA LYS A 272 19.63 -16.81 7.60
C LYS A 272 18.25 -17.06 6.99
N ASP A 273 18.23 -17.50 5.73
CA ASP A 273 17.00 -17.88 5.04
C ASP A 273 16.23 -18.98 5.80
N ASP A 274 14.93 -18.80 5.88
CA ASP A 274 13.99 -19.72 6.52
C ASP A 274 13.04 -20.31 5.47
N LYS A 275 13.15 -21.62 5.25
CA LYS A 275 12.30 -22.34 4.29
C LYS A 275 10.80 -22.22 4.61
N ALA A 276 10.43 -22.04 5.87
CA ALA A 276 9.03 -21.84 6.27
C ALA A 276 8.46 -20.54 5.71
N LEU A 277 9.31 -19.53 5.48
CA LEU A 277 8.91 -18.23 4.93
C LEU A 277 9.02 -18.14 3.40
N PHE A 278 9.48 -19.20 2.73
CA PHE A 278 9.70 -19.21 1.28
C PHE A 278 8.46 -18.79 0.48
N VAL A 279 7.28 -19.32 0.81
CA VAL A 279 6.02 -18.98 0.13
C VAL A 279 5.69 -17.51 0.30
N MET A 280 5.84 -16.98 1.52
CA MET A 280 5.60 -15.56 1.82
C MET A 280 6.58 -14.65 1.06
N GLN A 281 7.86 -14.99 1.04
CA GLN A 281 8.88 -14.26 0.27
C GLN A 281 8.54 -14.23 -1.22
N GLN A 282 8.17 -15.40 -1.81
CA GLN A 282 7.76 -15.47 -3.22
C GLN A 282 6.53 -14.60 -3.50
N TYR A 283 5.53 -14.65 -2.62
CA TYR A 283 4.30 -13.88 -2.77
C TYR A 283 4.56 -12.38 -2.75
N ILE A 284 5.40 -11.89 -1.85
CA ILE A 284 5.77 -10.46 -1.79
C ILE A 284 6.54 -10.05 -3.04
N VAL A 285 7.57 -10.78 -3.45
CA VAL A 285 8.46 -10.38 -4.56
C VAL A 285 7.82 -10.52 -5.92
N LEU A 286 7.15 -11.65 -6.17
CA LEU A 286 6.60 -12.00 -7.48
C LEU A 286 5.12 -11.64 -7.61
N GLY A 287 4.43 -11.44 -6.48
CA GLY A 287 3.00 -11.25 -6.38
C GLY A 287 2.21 -12.55 -6.40
N PRO A 288 0.87 -12.42 -6.39
CA PRO A 288 0.01 -13.57 -6.33
C PRO A 288 0.19 -14.51 -7.55
N PRO A 289 0.13 -15.81 -7.32
CA PRO A 289 0.29 -16.82 -8.37
C PRO A 289 -0.93 -16.92 -9.29
N ILE A 290 -2.00 -16.18 -8.99
CA ILE A 290 -3.26 -16.20 -9.74
C ILE A 290 -3.67 -14.78 -10.13
N GLN A 291 -4.35 -14.64 -11.25
CA GLN A 291 -4.96 -13.37 -11.65
C GLN A 291 -6.17 -13.06 -10.76
N ASN A 292 -6.42 -11.76 -10.49
CA ASN A 292 -7.52 -11.28 -9.65
C ASN A 292 -7.52 -11.88 -8.23
N ALA A 293 -6.34 -12.05 -7.63
CA ALA A 293 -6.19 -12.60 -6.29
C ALA A 293 -6.99 -11.83 -5.22
N GLY A 294 -7.04 -10.49 -5.30
CA GLY A 294 -7.86 -9.67 -4.41
C GLY A 294 -9.34 -10.04 -4.48
N ALA A 295 -9.91 -10.21 -5.68
CA ALA A 295 -11.30 -10.66 -5.83
C ALA A 295 -11.54 -12.06 -5.24
N VAL A 296 -10.53 -12.95 -5.31
CA VAL A 296 -10.61 -14.26 -4.64
C VAL A 296 -10.57 -14.09 -3.13
N ALA A 297 -9.66 -13.25 -2.60
CA ALA A 297 -9.55 -12.97 -1.17
C ALA A 297 -10.84 -12.39 -0.58
N GLU A 298 -11.43 -11.37 -1.21
CA GLU A 298 -12.71 -10.77 -0.80
C GLU A 298 -13.89 -11.74 -0.80
N ASN A 299 -13.82 -12.81 -1.59
CA ASN A 299 -14.92 -13.76 -1.79
C ASN A 299 -14.59 -15.19 -1.33
N MET A 300 -13.66 -15.35 -0.38
CA MET A 300 -13.22 -16.66 0.10
C MET A 300 -14.37 -17.57 0.54
N GLU A 301 -15.32 -17.02 1.29
CA GLU A 301 -16.48 -17.74 1.83
C GLU A 301 -17.70 -17.73 0.90
N SER A 302 -17.60 -17.05 -0.25
CA SER A 302 -18.74 -16.82 -1.15
C SER A 302 -18.78 -17.86 -2.27
N THR A 303 -19.98 -18.32 -2.67
CA THR A 303 -20.14 -19.04 -3.93
C THR A 303 -20.01 -18.07 -5.10
N ARG A 304 -19.65 -18.59 -6.30
CA ARG A 304 -19.64 -17.78 -7.53
C ARG A 304 -20.97 -17.09 -7.78
N PHE A 305 -22.07 -17.78 -7.52
CA PHE A 305 -23.41 -17.24 -7.69
C PHE A 305 -23.70 -16.11 -6.70
N SER A 306 -23.36 -16.26 -5.42
CA SER A 306 -23.59 -15.21 -4.42
C SER A 306 -22.69 -13.99 -4.67
N ALA A 307 -21.44 -14.18 -5.14
CA ALA A 307 -20.56 -13.10 -5.56
C ALA A 307 -21.14 -12.36 -6.79
N PHE A 308 -21.64 -13.11 -7.78
CA PHE A 308 -22.34 -12.52 -8.95
C PHE A 308 -23.55 -11.70 -8.50
N MET A 309 -24.41 -12.25 -7.64
CA MET A 309 -25.61 -11.55 -7.15
C MET A 309 -25.27 -10.26 -6.41
N ARG A 310 -24.25 -10.27 -5.55
CA ARG A 310 -23.77 -9.03 -4.89
C ARG A 310 -23.20 -8.01 -5.85
N MET A 311 -22.50 -8.46 -6.89
CA MET A 311 -21.96 -7.56 -7.93
C MET A 311 -23.07 -6.96 -8.79
N ALA A 312 -24.04 -7.77 -9.22
CA ALA A 312 -25.15 -7.33 -10.09
C ALA A 312 -26.16 -6.49 -9.33
N PHE A 313 -26.51 -6.90 -8.12
CA PHE A 313 -27.60 -6.37 -7.29
C PHE A 313 -27.08 -5.96 -5.89
N PRO A 314 -26.22 -4.93 -5.78
CA PRO A 314 -25.70 -4.49 -4.50
C PRO A 314 -26.85 -4.07 -3.56
N PRO A 315 -26.69 -4.29 -2.23
CA PRO A 315 -27.70 -3.91 -1.25
C PRO A 315 -27.90 -2.39 -1.20
N LEU A 316 -29.05 -1.97 -0.68
CA LEU A 316 -29.44 -0.56 -0.57
C LEU A 316 -28.35 0.30 0.09
N LYS A 317 -27.72 -0.18 1.17
CA LYS A 317 -26.64 0.52 1.89
C LYS A 317 -25.48 0.90 0.96
N VAL A 318 -25.14 0.04 0.01
CA VAL A 318 -24.07 0.30 -1.00
C VAL A 318 -24.58 1.23 -2.09
N MET A 319 -25.82 1.06 -2.54
CA MET A 319 -26.39 1.85 -3.64
C MET A 319 -26.66 3.30 -3.23
N VAL A 320 -27.03 3.58 -1.98
CA VAL A 320 -27.24 4.93 -1.45
C VAL A 320 -25.99 5.79 -1.54
N LYS A 321 -24.79 5.22 -1.40
CA LYS A 321 -23.52 5.97 -1.55
C LYS A 321 -23.37 6.59 -2.96
N ASN A 322 -23.80 5.87 -4.00
CA ASN A 322 -23.70 6.31 -5.41
C ASN A 322 -24.97 7.01 -5.89
N TYR A 323 -26.10 6.77 -5.26
CA TYR A 323 -27.44 7.29 -5.63
C TYR A 323 -28.15 7.77 -4.37
N PRO A 324 -27.84 8.99 -3.86
CA PRO A 324 -28.36 9.51 -2.59
C PRO A 324 -29.91 9.58 -2.51
N VAL A 325 -30.58 9.68 -3.66
CA VAL A 325 -32.05 9.65 -3.75
C VAL A 325 -32.65 8.37 -3.14
N LEU A 326 -31.93 7.25 -3.18
CA LEU A 326 -32.35 5.98 -2.59
C LEU A 326 -32.47 6.05 -1.04
N LYS A 327 -31.85 7.05 -0.41
CA LYS A 327 -32.03 7.31 1.02
C LYS A 327 -33.47 7.73 1.36
N ARG A 328 -34.12 8.47 0.43
CA ARG A 328 -35.50 8.95 0.57
C ARG A 328 -36.52 8.02 -0.09
N LEU A 329 -36.15 7.35 -1.18
CA LEU A 329 -37.02 6.53 -2.02
C LEU A 329 -36.41 5.14 -2.24
N PRO A 330 -36.31 4.29 -1.20
CA PRO A 330 -35.63 2.98 -1.27
C PRO A 330 -36.27 1.99 -2.25
N PHE A 331 -37.56 2.14 -2.54
CA PHE A 331 -38.28 1.29 -3.49
C PHE A 331 -37.80 1.46 -4.95
N LEU A 332 -37.06 2.53 -5.27
CA LEU A 332 -36.43 2.72 -6.58
C LEU A 332 -35.14 1.90 -6.76
N LEU A 333 -34.74 1.10 -5.76
CA LEU A 333 -33.52 0.29 -5.81
C LEU A 333 -33.43 -0.59 -7.07
N PRO A 334 -34.47 -1.33 -7.51
CA PRO A 334 -34.41 -2.14 -8.74
C PRO A 334 -34.14 -1.31 -10.00
N PHE A 335 -34.74 -0.12 -10.09
CA PHE A 335 -34.49 0.80 -11.20
C PHE A 335 -33.03 1.26 -11.23
N TYR A 336 -32.46 1.62 -10.08
CA TYR A 336 -31.07 2.04 -9.99
C TYR A 336 -30.07 0.90 -10.19
N TRP A 337 -30.42 -0.36 -9.95
CA TRP A 337 -29.62 -1.50 -10.40
C TRP A 337 -29.51 -1.53 -11.91
N PHE A 338 -30.63 -1.35 -12.64
CA PHE A 338 -30.63 -1.27 -14.11
C PHE A 338 -29.79 -0.10 -14.62
N VAL A 339 -30.01 1.11 -14.09
CA VAL A 339 -29.20 2.32 -14.43
C VAL A 339 -27.71 2.06 -14.23
N ARG A 340 -27.34 1.42 -13.12
CA ARG A 340 -25.96 1.07 -12.82
C ARG A 340 -25.37 0.07 -13.80
N LEU A 341 -26.13 -0.97 -14.17
CA LEU A 341 -25.71 -1.98 -15.15
C LEU A 341 -25.44 -1.36 -16.51
N VAL A 342 -26.30 -0.47 -16.98
CA VAL A 342 -26.13 0.26 -18.24
C VAL A 342 -24.90 1.17 -18.17
N LYS A 343 -24.75 2.00 -17.13
CA LYS A 343 -23.61 2.92 -16.95
C LYS A 343 -22.25 2.20 -16.83
N LYS A 344 -22.23 0.99 -16.26
CA LYS A 344 -21.00 0.21 -16.03
C LYS A 344 -20.76 -0.90 -17.05
N GLY A 345 -21.55 -0.99 -18.11
CA GLY A 345 -21.45 -2.05 -19.13
C GLY A 345 -20.04 -2.23 -19.72
N GLY A 346 -19.27 -1.16 -19.89
CA GLY A 346 -17.87 -1.21 -20.33
C GLY A 346 -16.91 -1.94 -19.36
N ARG A 347 -17.29 -2.11 -18.09
CA ARG A 347 -16.51 -2.83 -17.07
C ARG A 347 -16.93 -4.30 -16.90
N ALA A 348 -17.91 -4.77 -17.67
CA ALA A 348 -18.44 -6.15 -17.55
C ALA A 348 -17.36 -7.22 -17.81
N LYS A 349 -16.44 -6.97 -18.74
CA LYS A 349 -15.34 -7.90 -19.09
C LYS A 349 -14.38 -8.14 -17.91
N ASN A 350 -14.05 -7.11 -17.14
CA ASN A 350 -13.19 -7.25 -15.96
C ASN A 350 -13.92 -8.01 -14.85
N LYS A 351 -15.18 -7.71 -14.62
CA LYS A 351 -16.02 -8.40 -13.62
C LYS A 351 -16.24 -9.88 -13.96
N SER A 352 -16.38 -10.23 -15.23
CA SER A 352 -16.43 -11.62 -15.70
C SER A 352 -15.13 -12.38 -15.39
N LYS A 353 -13.96 -11.73 -15.55
CA LYS A 353 -12.65 -12.32 -15.20
C LYS A 353 -12.51 -12.52 -13.67
N GLU A 354 -12.96 -11.55 -12.86
CA GLU A 354 -12.98 -11.68 -11.40
C GLU A 354 -13.82 -12.88 -10.97
N LEU A 355 -15.05 -13.02 -11.48
CA LEU A 355 -15.90 -14.19 -11.23
C LEU A 355 -15.30 -15.50 -11.74
N GLY A 356 -14.60 -15.45 -12.87
CA GLY A 356 -13.87 -16.60 -13.43
C GLY A 356 -12.75 -17.10 -12.51
N ALA A 357 -12.10 -16.19 -11.75
CA ALA A 357 -11.05 -16.54 -10.82
C ALA A 357 -11.57 -17.22 -9.54
N LEU A 358 -12.86 -17.10 -9.18
CA LEU A 358 -13.47 -17.69 -7.99
C LEU A 358 -13.67 -19.21 -8.12
N THR A 359 -12.58 -19.96 -8.17
CA THR A 359 -12.58 -21.44 -8.17
C THR A 359 -12.16 -21.96 -6.81
N ASP A 360 -12.62 -23.16 -6.42
CA ASP A 360 -12.23 -23.77 -5.14
C ASP A 360 -10.72 -24.00 -5.07
N LYS A 361 -10.10 -24.34 -6.22
CA LYS A 361 -8.64 -24.46 -6.34
C LYS A 361 -7.92 -23.14 -6.00
N ASN A 362 -8.38 -22.03 -6.56
CA ASN A 362 -7.76 -20.70 -6.33
C ASN A 362 -7.99 -20.24 -4.89
N LYS A 363 -9.18 -20.46 -4.34
CA LYS A 363 -9.49 -20.15 -2.94
C LYS A 363 -8.62 -20.94 -1.98
N LYS A 364 -8.48 -22.27 -2.21
CA LYS A 364 -7.62 -23.11 -1.40
C LYS A 364 -6.18 -22.61 -1.46
N LEU A 365 -5.65 -22.34 -2.67
CA LEU A 365 -4.29 -21.83 -2.84
C LEU A 365 -4.05 -20.53 -2.07
N MET A 366 -4.97 -19.54 -2.19
CA MET A 366 -4.85 -18.28 -1.48
C MET A 366 -4.96 -18.45 0.04
N ASN A 367 -5.87 -19.32 0.51
CA ASN A 367 -6.01 -19.64 1.92
C ASN A 367 -4.73 -20.28 2.50
N ASP A 368 -4.10 -21.18 1.75
CA ASP A 368 -2.84 -21.81 2.16
C ASP A 368 -1.70 -20.78 2.25
N ILE A 369 -1.64 -19.82 1.30
CA ILE A 369 -0.70 -18.69 1.33
C ILE A 369 -0.94 -17.82 2.57
N PHE A 370 -2.17 -17.43 2.84
CA PHE A 370 -2.50 -16.57 3.99
C PHE A 370 -2.21 -17.27 5.32
N LYS A 371 -2.63 -18.51 5.48
CA LYS A 371 -2.33 -19.31 6.67
C LYS A 371 -0.83 -19.48 6.90
N SER A 372 -0.04 -19.73 5.83
CA SER A 372 1.42 -19.86 5.95
C SER A 372 2.08 -18.54 6.37
N SER A 373 1.50 -17.40 6.01
CA SER A 373 1.99 -16.07 6.39
C SER A 373 1.51 -15.61 7.77
N GLY A 374 0.51 -16.28 8.37
CA GLY A 374 -0.05 -15.91 9.68
C GLY A 374 -1.31 -15.00 9.60
N LEU A 375 -1.98 -14.97 8.44
CA LEU A 375 -3.24 -14.22 8.20
C LEU A 375 -4.46 -15.14 8.14
#